data_9d8cefa37040c4cfdbf5bce9c14398a4
#
_entry.id   9d8cefa37040c4cfdbf5bce9c14398a4
#
_cell.length_a   1.000
_cell.length_b   1.000
_cell.length_c   1.000
_cell.angle_alpha   90.00
_cell.angle_beta   90.00
_cell.angle_gamma   90.00
#
_symmetry.space_group_name_H-M   'P 1'
#
loop_
_entity.id
_entity.type
_entity.pdbx_description
1 polymer ?
#
loop_
_entity_poly.entity_id
_entity_poly.type
_entity_poly.pdbx_seq_one_letter_code
_entity_poly.pdbx_strand_id
1 'polypeptide(L)'
;MRPLPHGRGSVTKAAICLLSGGLDSATCLAFATRERFECFALSFDYRQRHRIELEAAARVAASLGAAQHLIVPIDLRLFGGSALTSEIAVPKTGVGDGIPVTYVPARNTIFLALALAWAEVLGCSDIFIGVNAIDYSGYPDCRPEFITAFERMANLATKAGVEGRTRIQIHTPLIKLSKREIIRLGRELGVDFQLTHSCYDPDERGRPCGLCDSCRLRLKGFAEAELQDPLEYRQ
;
A
#
# COMPACT_ATOMS: atom_id res chain seq x y z
N MET A 1 -22.30 -0.07 -15.29
CA MET A 1 -21.58 1.05 -14.67
C MET A 1 -22.49 2.27 -14.65
N ARG A 2 -22.79 2.81 -13.48
CA ARG A 2 -23.60 4.04 -13.38
C ARG A 2 -22.69 5.25 -13.55
N PRO A 3 -23.03 6.25 -14.37
CA PRO A 3 -22.32 7.53 -14.41
C PRO A 3 -22.52 8.26 -13.09
N LEU A 4 -21.48 8.96 -12.63
CA LEU A 4 -21.50 9.77 -11.41
C LEU A 4 -22.54 10.88 -11.51
N PRO A 5 -23.31 11.20 -10.45
CA PRO A 5 -24.28 12.28 -10.46
C PRO A 5 -23.56 13.64 -10.46
N HIS A 6 -23.83 14.46 -11.46
CA HIS A 6 -23.43 15.89 -11.50
C HIS A 6 -24.31 16.69 -10.54
N GLY A 7 -23.89 16.78 -9.26
CA GLY A 7 -24.48 17.68 -8.26
C GLY A 7 -23.47 18.77 -7.88
N ARG A 8 -23.86 20.06 -7.93
CA ARG A 8 -23.08 21.21 -7.48
C ARG A 8 -22.97 21.22 -5.94
N GLY A 9 -22.08 20.41 -5.40
CA GLY A 9 -21.51 20.47 -4.07
C GLY A 9 -19.99 20.45 -4.26
N SER A 10 -19.17 20.86 -3.30
CA SER A 10 -17.71 20.85 -3.43
C SER A 10 -17.27 19.54 -4.08
N VAL A 11 -16.71 19.62 -5.30
CA VAL A 11 -16.34 18.42 -6.06
C VAL A 11 -15.22 17.76 -5.30
N THR A 12 -15.54 16.69 -4.57
CA THR A 12 -14.54 15.84 -3.93
C THR A 12 -13.73 15.20 -5.04
N LYS A 13 -12.41 15.41 -5.05
CA LYS A 13 -11.54 14.80 -6.05
C LYS A 13 -11.47 13.31 -5.81
N ALA A 14 -11.68 12.51 -6.85
CA ALA A 14 -11.47 11.07 -6.78
C ALA A 14 -9.97 10.73 -6.80
N ALA A 15 -9.57 9.71 -6.05
CA ALA A 15 -8.21 9.19 -6.04
C ALA A 15 -8.17 7.67 -5.94
N ILE A 16 -7.21 7.04 -6.62
CA ILE A 16 -6.87 5.63 -6.40
C ILE A 16 -5.92 5.52 -5.21
N CYS A 17 -6.23 4.65 -4.26
CA CYS A 17 -5.37 4.36 -3.12
C CYS A 17 -4.92 2.90 -3.15
N LEU A 18 -3.62 2.65 -3.35
CA LEU A 18 -3.06 1.30 -3.26
C LEU A 18 -3.14 0.80 -1.81
N LEU A 19 -3.84 -0.30 -1.59
CA LEU A 19 -4.14 -0.82 -0.25
C LEU A 19 -3.71 -2.28 -0.12
N SER A 20 -2.66 -2.55 0.65
CA SER A 20 -2.16 -3.89 0.92
C SER A 20 -2.77 -4.54 2.17
N GLY A 21 -3.46 -3.78 3.01
CA GLY A 21 -3.92 -4.22 4.33
C GLY A 21 -2.89 -4.05 5.44
N GLY A 22 -1.65 -3.64 5.13
CA GLY A 22 -0.63 -3.28 6.10
C GLY A 22 -0.80 -1.86 6.67
N LEU A 23 -0.12 -1.58 7.78
CA LEU A 23 -0.24 -0.32 8.53
C LEU A 23 0.12 0.92 7.68
N ASP A 24 1.11 0.83 6.78
CA ASP A 24 1.53 1.94 5.94
C ASP A 24 0.44 2.30 4.92
N SER A 25 -0.09 1.31 4.20
CA SER A 25 -1.16 1.53 3.23
C SER A 25 -2.46 2.00 3.87
N ALA A 26 -2.78 1.51 5.09
CA ALA A 26 -3.92 1.99 5.86
C ALA A 26 -3.75 3.47 6.26
N THR A 27 -2.56 3.87 6.74
CA THR A 27 -2.26 5.25 7.08
C THR A 27 -2.29 6.15 5.84
N CYS A 28 -1.81 5.66 4.69
CA CYS A 28 -1.87 6.38 3.42
C CYS A 28 -3.32 6.63 2.95
N LEU A 29 -4.19 5.61 3.03
CA LEU A 29 -5.61 5.75 2.73
C LEU A 29 -6.30 6.75 3.67
N ALA A 30 -6.04 6.66 4.98
CA ALA A 30 -6.59 7.60 5.95
C ALA A 30 -6.12 9.04 5.68
N PHE A 31 -4.86 9.23 5.27
CA PHE A 31 -4.34 10.51 4.84
C PHE A 31 -5.10 11.08 3.64
N ALA A 32 -5.30 10.28 2.58
CA ALA A 32 -6.06 10.70 1.40
C ALA A 32 -7.51 11.08 1.75
N THR A 33 -8.16 10.31 2.63
CA THR A 33 -9.51 10.60 3.12
C THR A 33 -9.56 11.92 3.89
N ARG A 34 -8.56 12.21 4.75
CA ARG A 34 -8.47 13.49 5.48
C ARG A 34 -8.26 14.67 4.53
N GLU A 35 -7.50 14.48 3.47
CA GLU A 35 -7.31 15.48 2.40
C GLU A 35 -8.55 15.64 1.50
N ARG A 36 -9.67 15.00 1.90
CA ARG A 36 -10.99 15.07 1.26
C ARG A 36 -11.03 14.48 -0.15
N PHE A 37 -10.21 13.47 -0.42
CA PHE A 37 -10.38 12.67 -1.63
C PHE A 37 -11.51 11.64 -1.44
N GLU A 38 -12.27 11.41 -2.50
CA GLU A 38 -13.10 10.21 -2.63
C GLU A 38 -12.20 9.05 -3.03
N CYS A 39 -11.90 8.17 -2.08
CA CYS A 39 -10.87 7.14 -2.22
C CYS A 39 -11.43 5.85 -2.83
N PHE A 40 -10.83 5.41 -3.92
CA PHE A 40 -11.04 4.11 -4.54
C PHE A 40 -9.87 3.21 -4.19
N ALA A 41 -10.09 2.25 -3.28
CA ALA A 41 -9.04 1.37 -2.80
C ALA A 41 -8.75 0.25 -3.82
N LEU A 42 -7.46 0.01 -4.09
CA LEU A 42 -6.99 -1.02 -5.02
C LEU A 42 -6.05 -1.97 -4.31
N SER A 43 -6.42 -3.24 -4.26
CA SER A 43 -5.61 -4.34 -3.72
C SER A 43 -5.30 -5.37 -4.79
N PHE A 44 -4.27 -6.18 -4.55
CA PHE A 44 -3.83 -7.19 -5.50
C PHE A 44 -3.77 -8.57 -4.84
N ASP A 45 -4.47 -9.55 -5.42
CA ASP A 45 -4.23 -10.96 -5.16
C ASP A 45 -3.13 -11.42 -6.14
N TYR A 46 -1.86 -11.27 -5.72
CA TYR A 46 -0.73 -11.68 -6.55
C TYR A 46 -0.25 -13.10 -6.20
N ARG A 47 -1.14 -13.90 -5.60
CA ARG A 47 -0.87 -15.25 -5.11
C ARG A 47 0.20 -15.27 -4.01
N GLN A 48 0.22 -14.21 -3.19
CA GLN A 48 1.02 -14.17 -1.97
C GLN A 48 0.72 -15.36 -1.06
N ARG A 49 1.66 -15.70 -0.21
CA ARG A 49 1.59 -16.89 0.67
C ARG A 49 0.32 -16.95 1.51
N HIS A 50 -0.19 -15.80 1.96
CA HIS A 50 -1.33 -15.73 2.87
C HIS A 50 -2.36 -14.71 2.38
N ARG A 51 -3.63 -15.14 2.33
CA ARG A 51 -4.74 -14.27 1.90
C ARG A 51 -5.21 -13.30 2.98
N ILE A 52 -4.72 -13.45 4.22
CA ILE A 52 -5.12 -12.61 5.36
C ILE A 52 -4.85 -11.12 5.14
N GLU A 53 -3.85 -10.78 4.32
CA GLU A 53 -3.59 -9.39 3.92
C GLU A 53 -4.76 -8.79 3.13
N LEU A 54 -5.39 -9.59 2.25
CA LEU A 54 -6.56 -9.13 1.47
C LEU A 54 -7.79 -8.95 2.35
N GLU A 55 -7.99 -9.82 3.34
CA GLU A 55 -9.06 -9.67 4.33
C GLU A 55 -8.82 -8.43 5.20
N ALA A 56 -7.58 -8.18 5.60
CA ALA A 56 -7.20 -6.96 6.31
C ALA A 56 -7.46 -5.72 5.44
N ALA A 57 -7.07 -5.75 4.15
CA ALA A 57 -7.35 -4.67 3.21
C ALA A 57 -8.85 -4.37 3.09
N ALA A 58 -9.69 -5.40 3.01
CA ALA A 58 -11.13 -5.22 2.94
C ALA A 58 -11.70 -4.57 4.22
N ARG A 59 -11.25 -5.01 5.40
CA ARG A 59 -11.66 -4.40 6.69
C ARG A 59 -11.20 -2.94 6.79
N VAL A 60 -9.97 -2.65 6.42
CA VAL A 60 -9.41 -1.28 6.42
C VAL A 60 -10.17 -0.39 5.44
N ALA A 61 -10.41 -0.85 4.21
CA ALA A 61 -11.17 -0.08 3.22
C ALA A 61 -12.57 0.29 3.73
N ALA A 62 -13.28 -0.66 4.34
CA ALA A 62 -14.60 -0.42 4.92
C ALA A 62 -14.54 0.54 6.11
N SER A 63 -13.59 0.36 7.03
CA SER A 63 -13.41 1.20 8.23
C SER A 63 -13.08 2.65 7.90
N LEU A 64 -12.26 2.88 6.85
CA LEU A 64 -11.85 4.23 6.42
C LEU A 64 -12.77 4.84 5.36
N GLY A 65 -13.88 4.18 5.03
CA GLY A 65 -14.92 4.73 4.16
C GLY A 65 -14.49 4.85 2.69
N ALA A 66 -13.70 3.91 2.17
CA ALA A 66 -13.40 3.88 0.74
C ALA A 66 -14.69 3.75 -0.08
N ALA A 67 -14.84 4.56 -1.14
CA ALA A 67 -16.02 4.56 -2.00
C ALA A 67 -16.21 3.23 -2.74
N GLN A 68 -15.09 2.59 -3.08
CA GLN A 68 -15.04 1.26 -3.66
C GLN A 68 -13.74 0.57 -3.27
N HIS A 69 -13.76 -0.75 -3.09
CA HIS A 69 -12.57 -1.58 -2.96
C HIS A 69 -12.54 -2.62 -4.07
N LEU A 70 -11.52 -2.55 -4.93
CA LEU A 70 -11.29 -3.48 -6.02
C LEU A 70 -10.09 -4.37 -5.69
N ILE A 71 -10.24 -5.68 -5.83
CA ILE A 71 -9.15 -6.65 -5.71
C ILE A 71 -8.86 -7.22 -7.10
N VAL A 72 -7.64 -6.97 -7.61
CA VAL A 72 -7.22 -7.44 -8.95
C VAL A 72 -6.38 -8.71 -8.79
N PRO A 73 -6.78 -9.84 -9.38
CA PRO A 73 -5.98 -11.04 -9.39
C PRO A 73 -4.84 -10.91 -10.43
N ILE A 74 -3.60 -11.26 -9.98
CA ILE A 74 -2.43 -11.33 -10.86
C ILE A 74 -1.47 -12.39 -10.30
N ASP A 75 -0.98 -13.33 -11.09
CA ASP A 75 -0.09 -14.38 -10.58
C ASP A 75 1.39 -14.01 -10.78
N LEU A 76 2.01 -13.39 -9.75
CA LEU A 76 3.44 -13.06 -9.75
C LEU A 76 4.34 -14.26 -9.41
N ARG A 77 3.78 -15.40 -8.98
CA ARG A 77 4.56 -16.63 -8.76
C ARG A 77 5.10 -17.20 -10.06
N LEU A 78 4.48 -16.87 -11.18
CA LEU A 78 4.96 -17.25 -12.51
C LEU A 78 6.39 -16.77 -12.79
N PHE A 79 6.81 -15.67 -12.15
CA PHE A 79 8.15 -15.11 -12.28
C PHE A 79 9.10 -15.58 -11.17
N GLY A 80 8.57 -15.90 -9.99
CA GLY A 80 9.38 -16.30 -8.85
C GLY A 80 10.29 -15.18 -8.31
N GLY A 81 11.47 -15.56 -7.81
CA GLY A 81 12.53 -14.62 -7.43
C GLY A 81 12.37 -13.93 -6.08
N SER A 82 11.35 -14.23 -5.29
CA SER A 82 11.11 -13.65 -3.96
C SER A 82 10.60 -14.70 -2.97
N ALA A 83 10.96 -14.57 -1.70
CA ALA A 83 10.39 -15.36 -0.62
C ALA A 83 8.88 -15.18 -0.44
N LEU A 84 8.28 -14.15 -1.03
CA LEU A 84 6.84 -13.90 -0.98
C LEU A 84 6.07 -14.53 -2.16
N THR A 85 6.77 -14.94 -3.23
CA THR A 85 6.17 -15.51 -4.44
C THR A 85 6.76 -16.87 -4.84
N SER A 86 7.61 -17.47 -3.99
CA SER A 86 8.23 -18.78 -4.22
C SER A 86 8.36 -19.57 -2.91
N GLU A 87 8.90 -20.78 -2.98
CA GLU A 87 9.15 -21.67 -1.82
C GLU A 87 10.34 -21.26 -0.95
N ILE A 88 10.99 -20.12 -1.23
CA ILE A 88 12.10 -19.60 -0.43
C ILE A 88 11.58 -19.23 0.97
N ALA A 89 12.28 -19.70 2.01
CA ALA A 89 11.91 -19.40 3.39
C ALA A 89 11.98 -17.89 3.69
N VAL A 90 10.99 -17.37 4.40
CA VAL A 90 11.02 -15.98 4.88
C VAL A 90 12.06 -15.82 5.98
N PRO A 91 13.07 -14.95 5.83
CA PRO A 91 14.11 -14.75 6.85
C PRO A 91 13.52 -14.28 8.19
N LYS A 92 14.15 -14.77 9.29
CA LYS A 92 13.80 -14.39 10.67
C LYS A 92 14.97 -13.69 11.39
N THR A 93 16.06 -13.46 10.67
CA THR A 93 17.32 -12.94 11.22
C THR A 93 17.45 -11.41 11.19
N GLY A 94 16.48 -10.72 10.59
CA GLY A 94 16.49 -9.27 10.40
C GLY A 94 16.93 -8.86 9.00
N VAL A 95 16.84 -7.57 8.71
CA VAL A 95 17.21 -6.97 7.42
C VAL A 95 18.72 -7.01 7.26
N GLY A 96 19.20 -7.74 6.25
CA GLY A 96 20.61 -7.74 5.85
C GLY A 96 20.96 -6.54 4.94
N ASP A 97 22.23 -6.45 4.56
CA ASP A 97 22.68 -5.45 3.58
C ASP A 97 22.17 -5.80 2.17
N GLY A 98 21.73 -4.79 1.42
CA GLY A 98 21.30 -4.93 0.04
C GLY A 98 19.79 -5.12 -0.16
N ILE A 99 19.41 -5.67 -1.32
CA ILE A 99 18.00 -5.91 -1.68
C ILE A 99 17.53 -7.19 -0.96
N PRO A 100 16.51 -7.10 -0.07
CA PRO A 100 16.03 -8.27 0.68
C PRO A 100 15.43 -9.35 -0.23
N VAL A 101 15.56 -10.61 0.14
CA VAL A 101 14.95 -11.75 -0.58
C VAL A 101 13.41 -11.69 -0.60
N THR A 102 12.80 -10.88 0.25
CA THR A 102 11.37 -10.57 0.28
C THR A 102 10.94 -9.51 -0.75
N TYR A 103 11.89 -8.90 -1.46
CA TYR A 103 11.58 -8.02 -2.58
C TYR A 103 10.94 -8.83 -3.71
N VAL A 104 9.73 -8.46 -4.10
CA VAL A 104 9.06 -9.01 -5.29
C VAL A 104 9.45 -8.15 -6.48
N PRO A 105 10.14 -8.70 -7.49
CA PRO A 105 10.67 -7.90 -8.60
C PRO A 105 9.62 -7.04 -9.29
N ALA A 106 9.87 -5.73 -9.38
CA ALA A 106 9.04 -4.73 -10.04
C ALA A 106 7.57 -4.67 -9.56
N ARG A 107 7.26 -5.15 -8.35
CA ARG A 107 5.88 -5.24 -7.84
C ARG A 107 5.16 -3.90 -7.86
N ASN A 108 5.78 -2.84 -7.33
CA ASN A 108 5.15 -1.52 -7.30
C ASN A 108 5.02 -0.92 -8.72
N THR A 109 5.91 -1.24 -9.64
CA THR A 109 5.78 -0.85 -11.06
C THR A 109 4.50 -1.44 -11.66
N ILE A 110 4.25 -2.75 -11.46
CA ILE A 110 3.06 -3.44 -11.95
C ILE A 110 1.80 -2.87 -11.29
N PHE A 111 1.82 -2.68 -9.98
CA PHE A 111 0.67 -2.19 -9.23
C PHE A 111 0.31 -0.75 -9.60
N LEU A 112 1.30 0.11 -9.76
CA LEU A 112 1.08 1.48 -10.22
C LEU A 112 0.57 1.54 -11.66
N ALA A 113 1.02 0.64 -12.55
CA ALA A 113 0.51 0.57 -13.92
C ALA A 113 -0.99 0.18 -13.95
N LEU A 114 -1.41 -0.76 -13.12
CA LEU A 114 -2.83 -1.13 -12.99
C LEU A 114 -3.65 -0.02 -12.30
N ALA A 115 -3.09 0.66 -11.31
CA ALA A 115 -3.71 1.83 -10.70
C ALA A 115 -3.91 2.95 -11.71
N LEU A 116 -2.91 3.20 -12.56
CA LEU A 116 -2.98 4.19 -13.64
C LEU A 116 -4.09 3.87 -14.64
N ALA A 117 -4.22 2.60 -15.05
CA ALA A 117 -5.29 2.17 -15.95
C ALA A 117 -6.68 2.38 -15.34
N TRP A 118 -6.84 2.07 -14.04
CA TRP A 118 -8.11 2.29 -13.36
C TRP A 118 -8.40 3.78 -13.12
N ALA A 119 -7.38 4.57 -12.79
CA ALA A 119 -7.50 6.02 -12.67
C ALA A 119 -8.01 6.66 -13.97
N GLU A 120 -7.49 6.22 -15.11
CA GLU A 120 -7.95 6.71 -16.42
C GLU A 120 -9.40 6.35 -16.71
N VAL A 121 -9.84 5.12 -16.36
CA VAL A 121 -11.24 4.69 -16.48
C VAL A 121 -12.19 5.50 -15.61
N LEU A 122 -11.77 5.83 -14.37
CA LEU A 122 -12.57 6.65 -13.44
C LEU A 122 -12.47 8.15 -13.74
N GLY A 123 -11.55 8.57 -14.60
CA GLY A 123 -11.31 9.99 -14.89
C GLY A 123 -10.68 10.74 -13.71
N CYS A 124 -9.97 10.05 -12.83
CA CYS A 124 -9.20 10.67 -11.74
C CYS A 124 -7.70 10.77 -12.09
N SER A 125 -7.01 11.70 -11.44
CA SER A 125 -5.60 12.00 -11.72
C SER A 125 -4.68 11.69 -10.55
N ASP A 126 -5.24 11.38 -9.39
CA ASP A 126 -4.51 11.28 -8.14
C ASP A 126 -4.39 9.81 -7.72
N ILE A 127 -3.16 9.35 -7.50
CA ILE A 127 -2.85 7.98 -7.06
C ILE A 127 -2.04 8.05 -5.78
N PHE A 128 -2.50 7.40 -4.72
CA PHE A 128 -1.81 7.31 -3.43
C PHE A 128 -1.16 5.94 -3.25
N ILE A 129 0.09 5.94 -2.80
CA ILE A 129 0.84 4.74 -2.46
C ILE A 129 1.62 4.92 -1.16
N GLY A 130 1.46 3.98 -0.23
CA GLY A 130 2.08 4.00 1.10
C GLY A 130 3.52 3.48 1.11
N VAL A 131 4.36 3.89 0.15
CA VAL A 131 5.78 3.53 0.14
C VAL A 131 6.54 4.33 1.18
N ASN A 132 7.57 3.69 1.76
CA ASN A 132 8.49 4.27 2.72
C ASN A 132 9.93 3.99 2.28
N ALA A 133 10.74 5.02 2.15
CA ALA A 133 12.13 4.91 1.71
C ALA A 133 13.12 4.75 2.88
N ILE A 134 12.69 5.03 4.12
CA ILE A 134 13.55 4.96 5.31
C ILE A 134 13.66 3.52 5.80
N ASP A 135 12.53 2.84 6.01
CA ASP A 135 12.49 1.49 6.55
C ASP A 135 12.78 0.41 5.50
N TYR A 136 12.45 0.68 4.23
CA TYR A 136 12.62 -0.23 3.10
C TYR A 136 13.56 0.32 2.03
N SER A 137 14.67 0.92 2.46
CA SER A 137 15.68 1.50 1.55
C SER A 137 16.25 0.50 0.53
N GLY A 138 16.16 -0.80 0.82
CA GLY A 138 16.55 -1.87 -0.09
C GLY A 138 15.59 -2.14 -1.25
N TYR A 139 14.36 -1.60 -1.25
CA TYR A 139 13.40 -1.82 -2.34
C TYR A 139 13.54 -0.74 -3.41
N PRO A 140 14.04 -1.08 -4.63
CA PRO A 140 14.28 -0.09 -5.70
C PRO A 140 13.03 0.70 -6.09
N ASP A 141 11.88 0.04 -6.07
CA ASP A 141 10.57 0.58 -6.45
C ASP A 141 9.78 1.27 -5.31
N CYS A 142 10.50 1.62 -4.22
CA CYS A 142 10.00 2.49 -3.15
C CYS A 142 10.72 3.84 -3.08
N ARG A 143 11.70 4.09 -3.94
CA ARG A 143 12.56 5.29 -3.91
C ARG A 143 11.88 6.49 -4.55
N PRO A 144 12.17 7.73 -4.07
CA PRO A 144 11.62 8.96 -4.66
C PRO A 144 11.89 9.11 -6.15
N GLU A 145 13.09 8.69 -6.61
CA GLU A 145 13.49 8.78 -8.01
C GLU A 145 12.62 7.88 -8.89
N PHE A 146 12.29 6.67 -8.41
CA PHE A 146 11.37 5.76 -9.09
C PHE A 146 9.99 6.38 -9.22
N ILE A 147 9.43 6.92 -8.13
CA ILE A 147 8.10 7.57 -8.13
C ILE A 147 8.06 8.73 -9.12
N THR A 148 9.08 9.59 -9.12
CA THR A 148 9.18 10.72 -10.05
C THR A 148 9.26 10.26 -11.51
N ALA A 149 10.04 9.22 -11.79
CA ALA A 149 10.16 8.66 -13.13
C ALA A 149 8.86 8.01 -13.60
N PHE A 150 8.17 7.28 -12.71
CA PHE A 150 6.88 6.67 -13.02
C PHE A 150 5.80 7.72 -13.28
N GLU A 151 5.70 8.77 -12.47
CA GLU A 151 4.77 9.89 -12.70
C GLU A 151 5.01 10.55 -14.06
N ARG A 152 6.26 10.78 -14.43
CA ARG A 152 6.62 11.32 -15.75
C ARG A 152 6.15 10.38 -16.87
N MET A 153 6.41 9.09 -16.75
CA MET A 153 5.98 8.06 -17.70
C MET A 153 4.45 8.04 -17.81
N ALA A 154 3.73 8.06 -16.69
CA ALA A 154 2.27 8.04 -16.66
C ALA A 154 1.65 9.20 -17.45
N ASN A 155 2.22 10.38 -17.35
CA ASN A 155 1.76 11.58 -18.09
C ASN A 155 2.10 11.53 -19.61
N LEU A 156 3.02 10.68 -20.02
CA LEU A 156 3.32 10.44 -21.44
C LEU A 156 2.50 9.28 -22.04
N ALA A 157 2.05 8.35 -21.21
CA ALA A 157 1.44 7.08 -21.63
C ALA A 157 -0.09 7.06 -21.57
N THR A 158 -0.73 8.09 -20.98
CA THR A 158 -2.18 8.14 -20.82
C THR A 158 -2.82 9.12 -21.79
N LYS A 159 -4.06 8.83 -22.21
CA LYS A 159 -4.85 9.73 -23.06
C LYS A 159 -5.02 11.10 -22.44
N ALA A 160 -5.38 11.14 -21.14
CA ALA A 160 -5.57 12.37 -20.41
C ALA A 160 -4.29 13.24 -20.34
N GLY A 161 -3.12 12.59 -20.16
CA GLY A 161 -1.83 13.24 -20.14
C GLY A 161 -1.44 13.82 -21.51
N VAL A 162 -1.62 13.04 -22.58
CA VAL A 162 -1.30 13.46 -23.95
C VAL A 162 -2.23 14.59 -24.46
N GLU A 163 -3.52 14.53 -24.10
CA GLU A 163 -4.49 15.55 -24.46
C GLU A 163 -4.39 16.82 -23.57
N GLY A 164 -3.51 16.83 -22.57
CA GLY A 164 -3.32 17.95 -21.65
C GLY A 164 -4.53 18.27 -20.77
N ARG A 165 -5.49 17.34 -20.65
CA ARG A 165 -6.72 17.52 -19.89
C ARG A 165 -6.49 17.42 -18.38
N THR A 166 -5.63 16.51 -17.97
CA THR A 166 -5.31 16.21 -16.57
C THR A 166 -3.86 15.79 -16.47
N ARG A 167 -3.26 16.06 -15.32
CA ARG A 167 -1.91 15.59 -15.01
C ARG A 167 -2.00 14.55 -13.90
N ILE A 168 -1.53 13.34 -14.18
CA ILE A 168 -1.39 12.28 -13.18
C ILE A 168 -0.40 12.73 -12.12
N GLN A 169 -0.78 12.58 -10.86
CA GLN A 169 0.03 12.86 -9.69
C GLN A 169 0.10 11.64 -8.78
N ILE A 170 1.31 11.24 -8.39
CA ILE A 170 1.53 10.12 -7.47
C ILE A 170 1.90 10.67 -6.11
N HIS A 171 1.00 10.47 -5.15
CA HIS A 171 1.15 10.92 -3.77
C HIS A 171 1.81 9.85 -2.91
N THR A 172 2.89 10.23 -2.24
CA THR A 172 3.66 9.36 -1.34
C THR A 172 3.82 10.01 0.04
N PRO A 173 2.71 10.19 0.79
CA PRO A 173 2.74 11.00 2.02
C PRO A 173 3.67 10.44 3.11
N LEU A 174 4.05 9.16 3.01
CA LEU A 174 4.84 8.46 4.02
C LEU A 174 6.32 8.31 3.64
N ILE A 175 6.74 8.74 2.46
CA ILE A 175 8.03 8.36 1.85
C ILE A 175 9.25 8.76 2.69
N LYS A 176 9.13 9.83 3.47
CA LYS A 176 10.21 10.38 4.33
C LYS A 176 9.95 10.18 5.82
N LEU A 177 8.92 9.42 6.19
CA LEU A 177 8.56 9.19 7.59
C LEU A 177 9.19 7.90 8.11
N SER A 178 9.66 7.90 9.34
CA SER A 178 10.02 6.69 10.09
C SER A 178 8.77 5.89 10.46
N LYS A 179 8.90 4.61 10.80
CA LYS A 179 7.77 3.77 11.23
C LYS A 179 7.06 4.35 12.45
N ARG A 180 7.80 4.92 13.39
CA ARG A 180 7.27 5.68 14.53
C ARG A 180 6.34 6.82 14.07
N GLU A 181 6.79 7.64 13.11
CA GLU A 181 6.01 8.78 12.62
C GLU A 181 4.78 8.33 11.85
N ILE A 182 4.88 7.25 11.06
CA ILE A 182 3.74 6.66 10.35
C ILE A 182 2.68 6.17 11.33
N ILE A 183 3.08 5.49 12.42
CA ILE A 183 2.16 4.99 13.45
C ILE A 183 1.48 6.16 14.17
N ARG A 184 2.23 7.20 14.54
CA ARG A 184 1.65 8.39 15.17
C ARG A 184 0.65 9.09 14.25
N LEU A 185 1.02 9.30 13.00
CA LEU A 185 0.15 9.88 11.98
C LEU A 185 -1.13 9.04 11.79
N GLY A 186 -0.99 7.71 11.64
CA GLY A 186 -2.15 6.83 11.48
C GLY A 186 -3.09 6.88 12.67
N ARG A 187 -2.55 6.94 13.91
CA ARG A 187 -3.36 7.13 15.12
C ARG A 187 -4.11 8.48 15.11
N GLU A 188 -3.43 9.56 14.74
CA GLU A 188 -4.06 10.90 14.60
C GLU A 188 -5.15 10.92 13.53
N LEU A 189 -5.00 10.11 12.49
CA LEU A 189 -5.96 9.94 11.41
C LEU A 189 -7.09 8.95 11.72
N GLY A 190 -7.09 8.32 12.91
CA GLY A 190 -8.10 7.37 13.33
C GLY A 190 -7.97 5.97 12.73
N VAL A 191 -6.77 5.60 12.28
CA VAL A 191 -6.51 4.22 11.78
C VAL A 191 -6.61 3.24 12.94
N ASP A 192 -7.51 2.26 12.82
CA ASP A 192 -7.54 1.09 13.70
C ASP A 192 -6.49 0.07 13.25
N PHE A 193 -5.33 0.08 13.90
CA PHE A 193 -4.23 -0.83 13.59
C PHE A 193 -4.53 -2.30 13.90
N GLN A 194 -5.58 -2.61 14.65
CA GLN A 194 -6.03 -4.00 14.88
C GLN A 194 -6.58 -4.63 13.59
N LEU A 195 -7.10 -3.81 12.67
CA LEU A 195 -7.60 -4.27 11.38
C LEU A 195 -6.48 -4.56 10.36
N THR A 196 -5.24 -4.09 10.64
CA THR A 196 -4.12 -4.18 9.71
C THR A 196 -3.33 -5.47 9.88
N HIS A 197 -2.73 -5.97 8.79
CA HIS A 197 -1.85 -7.13 8.81
C HIS A 197 -0.61 -6.88 7.97
N SER A 198 0.59 -7.16 8.52
CA SER A 198 1.86 -6.90 7.84
C SER A 198 2.81 -8.11 7.83
N CYS A 199 2.44 -9.22 8.48
CA CYS A 199 3.33 -10.36 8.64
C CYS A 199 3.49 -11.15 7.33
N TYR A 200 4.75 -11.48 6.98
CA TYR A 200 5.07 -12.30 5.81
C TYR A 200 4.89 -13.81 6.05
N ASP A 201 4.72 -14.25 7.31
CA ASP A 201 4.64 -15.63 7.69
C ASP A 201 3.77 -15.82 8.94
N PRO A 202 2.46 -15.53 8.85
CA PRO A 202 1.50 -15.73 9.92
C PRO A 202 1.25 -17.22 10.14
N ASP A 203 0.68 -17.59 11.30
CA ASP A 203 0.17 -18.94 11.51
C ASP A 203 -1.17 -19.18 10.80
N GLU A 204 -1.72 -20.41 10.93
CA GLU A 204 -2.99 -20.82 10.31
C GLU A 204 -4.20 -19.99 10.81
N ARG A 205 -4.10 -19.39 12.00
CA ARG A 205 -5.11 -18.48 12.57
C ARG A 205 -4.89 -17.02 12.16
N GLY A 206 -3.85 -16.75 11.36
CA GLY A 206 -3.50 -15.41 10.91
C GLY A 206 -2.73 -14.58 11.93
N ARG A 207 -2.27 -15.16 13.07
CA ARG A 207 -1.48 -14.41 14.05
C ARG A 207 -0.07 -14.13 13.51
N PRO A 208 0.42 -12.88 13.62
CA PRO A 208 1.74 -12.51 13.14
C PRO A 208 2.86 -13.29 13.85
N CYS A 209 3.93 -13.56 13.10
CA CYS A 209 5.05 -14.35 13.64
C CYS A 209 5.96 -13.61 14.64
N GLY A 210 5.93 -12.29 14.68
CA GLY A 210 6.81 -11.47 15.52
C GLY A 210 8.28 -11.42 15.07
N LEU A 211 8.72 -12.22 14.12
CA LEU A 211 10.12 -12.47 13.81
C LEU A 211 10.57 -12.00 12.41
N CYS A 212 9.68 -11.97 11.41
CA CYS A 212 10.04 -11.48 10.07
C CYS A 212 10.30 -9.98 10.09
N ASP A 213 10.97 -9.47 9.05
CA ASP A 213 11.36 -8.06 8.99
C ASP A 213 10.18 -7.11 9.15
N SER A 214 9.05 -7.42 8.51
CA SER A 214 7.84 -6.61 8.65
C SER A 214 7.31 -6.57 10.09
N CYS A 215 7.28 -7.71 10.79
CA CYS A 215 6.89 -7.75 12.20
C CYS A 215 7.86 -6.98 13.10
N ARG A 216 9.17 -7.14 12.87
CA ARG A 216 10.20 -6.43 13.66
C ARG A 216 10.11 -4.93 13.48
N LEU A 217 9.97 -4.45 12.24
CA LEU A 217 9.78 -3.03 11.93
C LEU A 217 8.50 -2.48 12.56
N ARG A 218 7.41 -3.25 12.51
CA ARG A 218 6.14 -2.87 13.14
C ARG A 218 6.29 -2.74 14.66
N LEU A 219 6.79 -3.79 15.32
CA LEU A 219 6.97 -3.81 16.78
C LEU A 219 7.91 -2.69 17.25
N LYS A 220 9.04 -2.50 16.53
CA LYS A 220 9.97 -1.40 16.79
C LYS A 220 9.28 -0.04 16.66
N GLY A 221 8.51 0.17 15.60
CA GLY A 221 7.80 1.42 15.36
C GLY A 221 6.77 1.73 16.46
N PHE A 222 6.00 0.73 16.92
CA PHE A 222 5.08 0.89 18.05
C PHE A 222 5.82 1.22 19.35
N ALA A 223 6.91 0.51 19.66
CA ALA A 223 7.72 0.79 20.85
C ALA A 223 8.31 2.21 20.83
N GLU A 224 8.88 2.64 19.69
CA GLU A 224 9.41 4.00 19.51
C GLU A 224 8.32 5.08 19.54
N ALA A 225 7.09 4.75 19.14
CA ALA A 225 5.95 5.63 19.25
C ALA A 225 5.38 5.72 20.68
N GLU A 226 5.90 4.90 21.60
CA GLU A 226 5.38 4.75 22.98
C GLU A 226 3.94 4.25 23.01
N LEU A 227 3.60 3.34 22.08
CA LEU A 227 2.30 2.72 21.91
C LEU A 227 2.41 1.20 21.99
N GLN A 228 1.35 0.54 22.43
CA GLN A 228 1.25 -0.91 22.34
C GLN A 228 0.68 -1.30 20.98
N ASP A 229 1.31 -2.28 20.31
CA ASP A 229 0.73 -2.88 19.12
C ASP A 229 -0.53 -3.68 19.50
N PRO A 230 -1.70 -3.40 18.89
CA PRO A 230 -2.93 -4.09 19.23
C PRO A 230 -3.03 -5.52 18.73
N LEU A 231 -2.05 -6.01 17.94
CA LEU A 231 -2.10 -7.37 17.40
C LEU A 231 -1.59 -8.41 18.40
N GLU A 232 -2.26 -9.57 18.40
CA GLU A 232 -1.81 -10.75 19.13
C GLU A 232 -0.81 -11.53 18.25
N TYR A 233 0.43 -11.64 18.73
CA TYR A 233 1.49 -12.39 18.05
C TYR A 233 1.48 -13.87 18.47
N ARG A 234 1.91 -14.78 17.56
CA ARG A 234 2.12 -16.19 17.95
C ARG A 234 3.26 -16.28 18.97
N GLN A 235 3.09 -17.14 19.96
CA GLN A 235 4.13 -17.49 20.95
C GLN A 235 5.17 -18.41 20.31
#